data_57293192fb9760ad8dbe49a7ca4803fe
#
_entry.id   57293192fb9760ad8dbe49a7ca4803fe
#
_cell.length_a   1.000
_cell.length_b   1.000
_cell.length_c   1.000
_cell.angle_alpha   90.00
_cell.angle_beta   90.00
_cell.angle_gamma   90.00
#
_symmetry.space_group_name_H-M   'P 1'
#
loop_
_entity.id
_entity.type
_entity.pdbx_description
1 polymer ?
#
loop_
_entity_poly.entity_id
_entity_poly.type
_entity_poly.pdbx_seq_one_letter_code
_entity_poly.pdbx_strand_id
1 'polypeptide(L)'
;EGPTVAAAVAVNAFGDVRDPDTGDWLAGCRIAADSLEPADARRVMMSLPPTLDHAWEGNTTLAVVMTDADLDKAALRKVCEMAFGGFYRCFAPALSLYDGDLVVTLATGEVAAHLHQVGTLAEMAVAQAIVRAVKEADGFGLLPTSRDFAPSEPGPSGRDEPAGG
;
A
#
# COMPACT_ATOMS: atom_id res chain seq x y z
N GLU A 1 -28.11 8.21 6.32
CA GLU A 1 -26.83 7.52 6.57
C GLU A 1 -26.32 6.99 5.24
N GLY A 2 -25.02 7.16 4.96
CA GLY A 2 -24.43 6.71 3.70
C GLY A 2 -23.98 5.24 3.77
N PRO A 3 -23.50 4.67 2.63
CA PRO A 3 -23.02 3.29 2.62
C PRO A 3 -21.75 3.11 3.46
N THR A 4 -21.63 1.94 4.07
CA THR A 4 -20.41 1.50 4.71
C THR A 4 -19.51 0.80 3.69
N VAL A 5 -18.22 1.10 3.70
CA VAL A 5 -17.22 0.40 2.89
C VAL A 5 -16.03 0.03 3.76
N ALA A 6 -15.64 -1.24 3.70
CA ALA A 6 -14.47 -1.78 4.40
C ALA A 6 -13.56 -2.52 3.43
N ALA A 7 -12.27 -2.61 3.76
CA ALA A 7 -11.32 -3.40 3.00
C ALA A 7 -10.42 -4.25 3.91
N ALA A 8 -10.09 -5.44 3.43
CA ALA A 8 -9.03 -6.29 3.98
C ALA A 8 -8.01 -6.57 2.88
N VAL A 9 -6.71 -6.46 3.19
CA VAL A 9 -5.63 -6.61 2.20
C VAL A 9 -4.52 -7.49 2.76
N ALA A 10 -4.09 -8.47 1.94
CA ALA A 10 -2.85 -9.22 2.16
C ALA A 10 -1.80 -8.70 1.19
N VAL A 11 -0.78 -8.03 1.71
CA VAL A 11 0.24 -7.33 0.90
C VAL A 11 1.45 -8.23 0.66
N ASN A 12 1.77 -8.45 -0.62
CA ASN A 12 3.03 -9.02 -1.08
C ASN A 12 3.39 -8.37 -2.42
N ALA A 13 3.62 -7.06 -2.40
CA ALA A 13 3.89 -6.27 -3.58
C ALA A 13 5.34 -6.44 -4.06
N PHE A 14 5.56 -6.41 -5.37
CA PHE A 14 6.88 -6.36 -5.97
C PHE A 14 7.53 -4.97 -5.81
N GLY A 15 6.75 -3.90 -5.87
CA GLY A 15 7.22 -2.52 -5.74
C GLY A 15 7.39 -2.04 -4.31
N ASP A 16 7.95 -0.84 -4.17
CA ASP A 16 7.98 -0.13 -2.88
C ASP A 16 6.56 0.18 -2.40
N VAL A 17 6.35 0.16 -1.08
CA VAL A 17 5.12 0.62 -0.45
C VAL A 17 5.36 2.00 0.15
N ARG A 18 4.47 2.95 -0.19
CA ARG A 18 4.51 4.32 0.31
C ARG A 18 3.20 4.68 0.99
N ASP A 19 3.29 5.54 1.99
CA ASP A 19 2.12 6.18 2.58
C ASP A 19 1.61 7.24 1.60
N PRO A 20 0.37 7.14 1.07
CA PRO A 20 -0.12 8.06 0.05
C PRO A 20 -0.39 9.47 0.58
N ASP A 21 -0.52 9.63 1.89
CA ASP A 21 -0.85 10.92 2.52
C ASP A 21 0.41 11.72 2.89
N THR A 22 1.50 11.03 3.28
CA THR A 22 2.77 11.65 3.64
C THR A 22 3.85 11.52 2.57
N GLY A 23 3.75 10.51 1.69
CA GLY A 23 4.76 10.15 0.71
C GLY A 23 5.91 9.31 1.27
N ASP A 24 5.87 8.98 2.56
CA ASP A 24 6.92 8.23 3.23
C ASP A 24 7.07 6.81 2.62
N TRP A 25 8.31 6.38 2.45
CA TRP A 25 8.64 5.01 2.10
C TRP A 25 8.46 4.11 3.33
N LEU A 26 7.61 3.09 3.23
CA LEU A 26 7.28 2.19 4.32
C LEU A 26 7.98 0.84 4.23
N ALA A 27 8.12 0.31 3.02
CA ALA A 27 8.78 -0.97 2.74
C ALA A 27 9.12 -1.04 1.26
N GLY A 28 10.02 -1.95 0.87
CA GLY A 28 10.35 -2.18 -0.53
C GLY A 28 11.77 -2.67 -0.74
N CYS A 29 12.32 -2.45 -1.94
CA CYS A 29 13.66 -2.90 -2.22
C CYS A 29 14.72 -2.04 -1.54
N ARG A 30 15.79 -2.68 -1.07
CA ARG A 30 16.93 -2.07 -0.40
C ARG A 30 18.18 -2.18 -1.27
N ILE A 31 19.14 -1.29 -1.07
CA ILE A 31 20.39 -1.30 -1.84
C ILE A 31 21.22 -2.60 -1.62
N ALA A 32 21.07 -3.25 -0.46
CA ALA A 32 21.67 -4.52 -0.12
C ALA A 32 20.82 -5.25 0.94
N ALA A 33 20.99 -6.55 1.07
CA ALA A 33 20.21 -7.38 1.99
C ALA A 33 20.39 -6.99 3.47
N ASP A 34 21.55 -6.48 3.84
CA ASP A 34 21.94 -6.03 5.17
C ASP A 34 21.79 -4.51 5.37
N SER A 35 21.31 -3.77 4.36
CA SER A 35 21.08 -2.33 4.42
C SER A 35 19.63 -2.01 4.76
N LEU A 36 19.39 -0.90 5.46
CA LEU A 36 18.08 -0.28 5.65
C LEU A 36 17.82 0.83 4.62
N GLU A 37 18.78 1.13 3.74
CA GLU A 37 18.65 2.19 2.74
C GLU A 37 17.75 1.74 1.57
N PRO A 38 16.69 2.50 1.22
CA PRO A 38 15.84 2.21 0.08
C PRO A 38 16.60 2.31 -1.25
N ALA A 39 16.37 1.37 -2.17
CA ALA A 39 16.96 1.40 -3.50
C ALA A 39 16.08 2.12 -4.54
N ASP A 40 14.85 2.46 -4.21
CA ASP A 40 13.82 2.95 -5.13
C ASP A 40 13.51 1.95 -6.25
N ALA A 41 12.48 1.12 -6.05
CA ALA A 41 12.11 0.05 -6.99
C ALA A 41 11.86 0.55 -8.42
N ARG A 42 11.38 1.78 -8.61
CA ARG A 42 11.19 2.36 -9.95
C ARG A 42 12.52 2.57 -10.67
N ARG A 43 13.54 3.07 -9.97
CA ARG A 43 14.89 3.24 -10.54
C ARG A 43 15.52 1.92 -10.89
N VAL A 44 15.38 0.93 -10.02
CA VAL A 44 15.86 -0.44 -10.27
C VAL A 44 15.20 -0.99 -11.54
N MET A 45 13.88 -0.88 -11.67
CA MET A 45 13.16 -1.36 -12.84
C MET A 45 13.54 -0.64 -14.14
N MET A 46 13.76 0.67 -14.11
CA MET A 46 14.21 1.42 -15.28
C MET A 46 15.60 1.01 -15.76
N SER A 47 16.42 0.39 -14.92
CA SER A 47 17.77 -0.06 -15.24
C SER A 47 17.87 -1.52 -15.61
N LEU A 48 16.74 -2.27 -15.66
CA LEU A 48 16.76 -3.69 -16.00
C LEU A 48 17.28 -3.94 -17.41
N PRO A 49 18.12 -4.98 -17.60
CA PRO A 49 18.58 -5.35 -18.94
C PRO A 49 17.44 -5.93 -19.80
N PRO A 50 17.52 -5.86 -21.13
CA PRO A 50 16.48 -6.37 -22.02
C PRO A 50 16.18 -7.87 -21.85
N THR A 51 17.17 -8.62 -21.39
CA THR A 51 17.06 -10.06 -21.10
C THR A 51 17.25 -10.26 -19.61
N LEU A 52 16.17 -10.30 -18.86
CA LEU A 52 16.16 -10.71 -17.47
C LEU A 52 15.51 -12.07 -17.37
N ASP A 53 16.25 -13.09 -16.92
CA ASP A 53 15.66 -14.38 -16.56
C ASP A 53 14.70 -14.17 -15.36
N HIS A 54 13.63 -14.95 -15.31
CA HIS A 54 12.48 -14.86 -14.38
C HIS A 54 12.86 -15.04 -12.89
N ALA A 55 13.77 -14.21 -12.39
CA ALA A 55 14.27 -14.30 -11.02
C ALA A 55 13.26 -13.80 -9.94
N TRP A 56 12.10 -13.24 -10.35
CA TRP A 56 11.15 -12.59 -9.45
C TRP A 56 9.74 -13.14 -9.63
N GLU A 57 9.56 -14.43 -9.34
CA GLU A 57 8.25 -15.05 -9.34
C GLU A 57 7.60 -14.97 -7.95
N GLY A 58 6.28 -14.70 -7.89
CA GLY A 58 5.49 -14.96 -6.71
C GLY A 58 5.05 -13.75 -5.89
N ASN A 59 4.98 -12.55 -6.47
CA ASN A 59 4.39 -11.39 -5.81
C ASN A 59 2.89 -11.32 -6.10
N THR A 60 2.08 -10.99 -5.10
CA THR A 60 0.63 -10.89 -5.24
C THR A 60 0.04 -10.12 -4.07
N THR A 61 -0.69 -9.07 -4.33
CA THR A 61 -1.52 -8.42 -3.32
C THR A 61 -2.98 -8.76 -3.55
N LEU A 62 -3.63 -9.26 -2.51
CA LEU A 62 -5.05 -9.62 -2.53
C LEU A 62 -5.84 -8.61 -1.70
N ALA A 63 -6.86 -8.01 -2.29
CA ALA A 63 -7.78 -7.12 -1.59
C ALA A 63 -9.21 -7.61 -1.68
N VAL A 64 -9.94 -7.54 -0.57
CA VAL A 64 -11.38 -7.74 -0.51
C VAL A 64 -12.01 -6.45 -0.03
N VAL A 65 -12.92 -5.90 -0.83
CA VAL A 65 -13.75 -4.75 -0.50
C VAL A 65 -15.15 -5.26 -0.16
N MET A 66 -15.70 -4.81 0.95
CA MET A 66 -17.02 -5.16 1.45
C MET A 66 -17.86 -3.90 1.63
N THR A 67 -19.12 -3.95 1.21
CA THR A 67 -20.06 -2.83 1.36
C THR A 67 -21.47 -3.33 1.63
N ASP A 68 -22.28 -2.50 2.29
CA ASP A 68 -23.73 -2.70 2.43
C ASP A 68 -24.53 -2.06 1.28
N ALA A 69 -23.87 -1.44 0.31
CA ALA A 69 -24.51 -0.77 -0.81
C ALA A 69 -25.29 -1.73 -1.70
N ASP A 70 -26.49 -1.32 -2.15
CA ASP A 70 -27.29 -2.02 -3.16
C ASP A 70 -26.74 -1.70 -4.55
N LEU A 71 -25.83 -2.54 -5.01
CA LEU A 71 -25.15 -2.46 -6.31
C LEU A 71 -25.23 -3.79 -7.04
N ASP A 72 -25.55 -3.76 -8.32
CA ASP A 72 -25.54 -4.94 -9.16
C ASP A 72 -24.09 -5.41 -9.48
N LYS A 73 -23.98 -6.58 -10.10
CA LYS A 73 -22.67 -7.19 -10.44
C LYS A 73 -21.83 -6.29 -11.35
N ALA A 74 -22.44 -5.54 -12.27
CA ALA A 74 -21.72 -4.66 -13.19
C ALA A 74 -21.14 -3.45 -12.44
N ALA A 75 -21.92 -2.86 -11.53
CA ALA A 75 -21.49 -1.78 -10.65
C ALA A 75 -20.39 -2.25 -9.69
N LEU A 76 -20.52 -3.43 -9.08
CA LEU A 76 -19.49 -4.00 -8.21
C LEU A 76 -18.18 -4.26 -8.96
N ARG A 77 -18.23 -4.72 -10.22
CA ARG A 77 -17.02 -4.79 -11.04
C ARG A 77 -16.35 -3.43 -11.21
N LYS A 78 -17.14 -2.36 -11.41
CA LYS A 78 -16.58 -1.01 -11.51
C LYS A 78 -16.00 -0.54 -10.18
N VAL A 79 -16.57 -0.92 -9.05
CA VAL A 79 -15.98 -0.68 -7.72
C VAL A 79 -14.62 -1.39 -7.60
N CYS A 80 -14.45 -2.64 -8.07
CA CYS A 80 -13.15 -3.30 -8.13
C CYS A 80 -12.13 -2.48 -8.92
N GLU A 81 -12.49 -1.99 -10.11
CA GLU A 81 -11.60 -1.18 -10.95
C GLU A 81 -11.19 0.12 -10.24
N MET A 82 -12.11 0.77 -9.53
CA MET A 82 -11.82 1.99 -8.77
C MET A 82 -10.94 1.69 -7.54
N ALA A 83 -11.18 0.57 -6.86
CA ALA A 83 -10.40 0.14 -5.69
C ALA A 83 -8.92 -0.10 -5.99
N PHE A 84 -8.55 -0.47 -7.24
CA PHE A 84 -7.15 -0.50 -7.69
C PHE A 84 -6.45 0.86 -7.58
N GLY A 85 -7.20 1.97 -7.52
CA GLY A 85 -6.65 3.29 -7.18
C GLY A 85 -5.85 3.27 -5.88
N GLY A 86 -6.28 2.47 -4.87
CA GLY A 86 -5.53 2.27 -3.63
C GLY A 86 -4.16 1.65 -3.86
N PHE A 87 -4.03 0.67 -4.78
CA PHE A 87 -2.74 0.09 -5.15
C PHE A 87 -1.83 1.12 -5.83
N TYR A 88 -2.35 1.87 -6.81
CA TYR A 88 -1.60 2.92 -7.52
C TYR A 88 -1.12 4.03 -6.59
N ARG A 89 -1.85 4.32 -5.53
CA ARG A 89 -1.46 5.33 -4.53
C ARG A 89 -0.36 4.83 -3.60
N CYS A 90 -0.36 3.52 -3.27
CA CYS A 90 0.55 2.96 -2.28
C CYS A 90 1.78 2.28 -2.89
N PHE A 91 1.68 1.67 -4.07
CA PHE A 91 2.76 0.87 -4.67
C PHE A 91 3.53 1.65 -5.74
N ALA A 92 4.84 1.47 -5.74
CA ALA A 92 5.74 2.17 -6.65
C ALA A 92 6.81 1.22 -7.25
N PRO A 93 6.61 0.65 -8.44
CA PRO A 93 5.40 0.69 -9.28
C PRO A 93 4.31 -0.24 -8.75
N ALA A 94 3.06 -0.03 -9.20
CA ALA A 94 1.94 -0.92 -9.00
C ALA A 94 1.72 -1.78 -10.24
N LEU A 95 1.09 -2.96 -10.08
CA LEU A 95 0.67 -3.85 -11.17
C LEU A 95 1.80 -4.15 -12.16
N SER A 96 2.96 -4.55 -11.66
CA SER A 96 4.07 -5.00 -12.49
C SER A 96 3.74 -6.33 -13.18
N LEU A 97 4.57 -6.74 -14.16
CA LEU A 97 4.43 -8.07 -14.78
C LEU A 97 4.66 -9.22 -13.80
N TYR A 98 5.21 -8.94 -12.63
CA TYR A 98 5.54 -9.90 -11.58
C TYR A 98 4.48 -9.99 -10.49
N ASP A 99 3.44 -9.12 -10.56
CA ASP A 99 2.36 -9.07 -9.58
C ASP A 99 1.12 -9.81 -10.10
N GLY A 100 0.57 -10.71 -9.29
CA GLY A 100 -0.72 -11.38 -9.51
C GLY A 100 -1.86 -10.68 -8.77
N ASP A 101 -1.87 -9.35 -8.74
CA ASP A 101 -2.77 -8.54 -7.92
C ASP A 101 -4.24 -8.74 -8.25
N LEU A 102 -5.07 -8.85 -7.21
CA LEU A 102 -6.50 -9.09 -7.34
C LEU A 102 -7.30 -8.25 -6.35
N VAL A 103 -8.39 -7.66 -6.82
CA VAL A 103 -9.43 -7.05 -5.97
C VAL A 103 -10.74 -7.80 -6.16
N VAL A 104 -11.38 -8.17 -5.07
CA VAL A 104 -12.72 -8.76 -5.02
C VAL A 104 -13.65 -7.81 -4.29
N THR A 105 -14.87 -7.62 -4.79
CA THR A 105 -15.89 -6.79 -4.14
C THR A 105 -17.11 -7.62 -3.78
N LEU A 106 -17.59 -7.46 -2.54
CA LEU A 106 -18.78 -8.09 -1.97
C LEU A 106 -19.76 -7.00 -1.51
N ALA A 107 -21.05 -7.22 -1.73
CA ALA A 107 -22.09 -6.32 -1.23
C ALA A 107 -23.24 -7.11 -0.60
N THR A 108 -23.83 -6.56 0.47
CA THR A 108 -25.03 -7.13 1.10
C THR A 108 -26.32 -6.61 0.48
N GLY A 109 -26.30 -5.45 -0.17
CA GLY A 109 -27.45 -4.91 -0.92
C GLY A 109 -28.50 -4.22 -0.05
N GLU A 110 -28.11 -3.64 1.07
CA GLU A 110 -29.04 -3.09 2.06
C GLU A 110 -29.27 -1.56 1.93
N VAL A 111 -28.28 -0.84 1.40
CA VAL A 111 -28.26 0.62 1.41
C VAL A 111 -28.19 1.18 -0.01
N ALA A 112 -29.17 2.01 -0.40
CA ALA A 112 -29.12 2.72 -1.66
C ALA A 112 -27.92 3.69 -1.69
N ALA A 113 -27.03 3.53 -2.66
CA ALA A 113 -25.82 4.32 -2.76
C ALA A 113 -25.42 4.61 -4.20
N HIS A 114 -24.73 5.72 -4.42
CA HIS A 114 -24.20 6.05 -5.73
C HIS A 114 -22.88 5.31 -5.96
N LEU A 115 -22.73 4.69 -7.15
CA LEU A 115 -21.53 3.94 -7.53
C LEU A 115 -20.22 4.69 -7.26
N HIS A 116 -20.12 5.96 -7.64
CA HIS A 116 -18.91 6.77 -7.41
C HIS A 116 -18.58 6.97 -5.93
N GLN A 117 -19.61 7.10 -5.08
CA GLN A 117 -19.40 7.19 -3.63
C GLN A 117 -18.75 5.91 -3.10
N VAL A 118 -19.32 4.74 -3.45
CA VAL A 118 -18.78 3.44 -3.01
C VAL A 118 -17.38 3.21 -3.58
N GLY A 119 -17.17 3.50 -4.87
CA GLY A 119 -15.86 3.32 -5.52
C GLY A 119 -14.76 4.20 -4.92
N THR A 120 -15.08 5.48 -4.59
CA THR A 120 -14.12 6.38 -3.94
C THR A 120 -13.77 5.91 -2.52
N LEU A 121 -14.79 5.49 -1.75
CA LEU A 121 -14.56 4.92 -0.42
C LEU A 121 -13.77 3.63 -0.48
N ALA A 122 -13.99 2.79 -1.51
CA ALA A 122 -13.24 1.55 -1.71
C ALA A 122 -11.74 1.82 -2.01
N GLU A 123 -11.44 2.79 -2.87
CA GLU A 123 -10.06 3.23 -3.12
C GLU A 123 -9.36 3.66 -1.83
N MET A 124 -10.03 4.52 -1.05
CA MET A 124 -9.49 5.02 0.23
C MET A 124 -9.30 3.88 1.25
N ALA A 125 -10.30 3.00 1.39
CA ALA A 125 -10.24 1.88 2.33
C ALA A 125 -9.11 0.90 1.97
N VAL A 126 -8.92 0.60 0.69
CA VAL A 126 -7.80 -0.26 0.21
C VAL A 126 -6.45 0.41 0.50
N ALA A 127 -6.28 1.69 0.20
CA ALA A 127 -5.03 2.41 0.49
C ALA A 127 -4.70 2.38 1.99
N GLN A 128 -5.69 2.66 2.84
CA GLN A 128 -5.51 2.60 4.30
C GLN A 128 -5.19 1.19 4.79
N ALA A 129 -5.84 0.16 4.23
CA ALA A 129 -5.58 -1.23 4.59
C ALA A 129 -4.15 -1.66 4.21
N ILE A 130 -3.63 -1.23 3.05
CA ILE A 130 -2.24 -1.47 2.64
C ILE A 130 -1.25 -0.82 3.62
N VAL A 131 -1.43 0.46 3.92
CA VAL A 131 -0.57 1.19 4.86
C VAL A 131 -0.56 0.52 6.24
N ARG A 132 -1.74 0.15 6.75
CA ARG A 132 -1.86 -0.56 8.03
C ARG A 132 -1.19 -1.93 8.00
N ALA A 133 -1.39 -2.72 6.94
CA ALA A 133 -0.78 -4.04 6.81
C ALA A 133 0.75 -3.96 6.93
N VAL A 134 1.39 -2.96 6.30
CA VAL A 134 2.85 -2.78 6.36
C VAL A 134 3.30 -2.21 7.70
N LYS A 135 2.58 -1.24 8.28
CA LYS A 135 2.92 -0.63 9.57
C LYS A 135 2.77 -1.60 10.75
N GLU A 136 1.79 -2.53 10.68
CA GLU A 136 1.52 -3.53 11.72
C GLU A 136 2.28 -4.85 11.51
N ALA A 137 2.97 -5.02 10.38
CA ALA A 137 3.72 -6.24 10.12
C ALA A 137 4.79 -6.48 11.19
N ASP A 138 4.88 -7.74 11.64
CA ASP A 138 5.93 -8.20 12.55
C ASP A 138 7.01 -8.91 11.73
N GLY A 139 8.24 -8.42 11.85
CA GLY A 139 9.42 -9.03 11.21
C GLY A 139 9.90 -10.32 11.88
N PHE A 140 9.27 -10.76 12.96
CA PHE A 140 9.64 -11.95 13.77
C PHE A 140 11.12 -11.96 14.22
N GLY A 141 11.76 -10.77 14.28
CA GLY A 141 13.20 -10.65 14.54
C GLY A 141 14.10 -11.17 13.41
N LEU A 142 13.53 -11.50 12.24
CA LEU A 142 14.25 -12.03 11.08
C LEU A 142 14.35 -11.01 9.93
N LEU A 143 13.35 -10.16 9.79
CA LEU A 143 13.25 -9.16 8.73
C LEU A 143 13.02 -7.78 9.32
N PRO A 144 13.53 -6.72 8.69
CA PRO A 144 13.22 -5.36 9.09
C PRO A 144 11.73 -5.05 8.82
N THR A 145 11.18 -4.21 9.68
CA THR A 145 9.80 -3.71 9.60
C THR A 145 9.79 -2.24 9.18
N SER A 146 8.62 -1.69 8.87
CA SER A 146 8.48 -0.27 8.54
C SER A 146 9.02 0.66 9.65
N ARG A 147 9.04 0.21 10.91
CA ARG A 147 9.55 0.97 12.06
C ARG A 147 11.07 1.13 12.04
N ASP A 148 11.78 0.19 11.43
CA ASP A 148 13.25 0.24 11.32
C ASP A 148 13.70 1.26 10.27
N PHE A 149 12.81 1.66 9.36
CA PHE A 149 13.05 2.63 8.30
C PHE A 149 12.55 4.04 8.63
N ALA A 150 11.80 4.21 9.72
CA ALA A 150 11.34 5.52 10.14
C ALA A 150 12.55 6.42 10.42
N PRO A 151 12.57 7.71 10.00
CA PRO A 151 13.58 8.64 10.41
C PRO A 151 13.63 8.63 11.94
N SER A 152 14.81 8.45 12.53
CA SER A 152 14.99 8.63 13.98
C SER A 152 14.42 10.01 14.33
N GLU A 153 13.49 10.06 15.29
CA GLU A 153 12.98 11.35 15.78
C GLU A 153 14.16 12.27 16.08
N PRO A 154 14.12 13.55 15.64
CA PRO A 154 15.16 14.48 16.00
C PRO A 154 15.23 14.51 17.54
N GLY A 155 16.38 14.10 18.06
CA GLY A 155 16.62 14.12 19.50
C GLY A 155 16.24 15.49 20.04
N PRO A 156 15.82 15.62 21.32
CA PRO A 156 15.39 16.88 21.91
C PRO A 156 16.47 17.94 21.63
N SER A 157 16.08 18.94 20.84
CA SER A 157 16.95 20.07 20.53
C SER A 157 17.50 20.60 21.86
N GLY A 158 18.82 20.49 22.03
CA GLY A 158 19.49 21.05 23.20
C GLY A 158 19.01 22.49 23.34
N ARG A 159 18.30 22.77 24.43
CA ARG A 159 17.92 24.11 24.77
C ARG A 159 19.21 24.90 24.95
N ASP A 160 19.34 25.97 24.17
CA ASP A 160 20.37 26.96 24.35
C ASP A 160 20.43 27.34 25.84
N GLU A 161 21.51 26.99 26.51
CA GLU A 161 21.84 27.60 27.80
C GLU A 161 22.03 29.11 27.56
N PRO A 162 21.31 29.97 28.28
CA PRO A 162 21.58 31.39 28.18
C PRO A 162 23.00 31.64 28.69
N ALA A 163 23.83 32.20 27.81
CA ALA A 163 25.16 32.73 28.20
C ALA A 163 24.98 33.71 29.37
N GLY A 164 25.41 33.27 30.54
CA GLY A 164 25.49 34.12 31.73
C GLY A 164 26.50 35.25 31.49
N GLY A 165 26.01 36.48 31.71
CA GLY A 165 26.80 37.68 31.77
C GLY A 165 27.61 37.79 33.07
#